data_ad9d71d8d3dc88bd5f183fa5e462479e
#
_entry.id   ad9d71d8d3dc88bd5f183fa5e462479e
#
_cell.length_a   1.000
_cell.length_b   1.000
_cell.length_c   1.000
_cell.angle_alpha   90.00
_cell.angle_beta   90.00
_cell.angle_gamma   90.00
#
_symmetry.space_group_name_H-M   'P 1'
#
loop_
_entity.id
_entity.type
_entity.pdbx_description
1 polymer ?
#
loop_
_entity_poly.entity_id
_entity_poly.type
_entity_poly.pdbx_seq_one_letter_code
_entity_poly.pdbx_strand_id
1 'polypeptide(L)'
;MPATDRLPSWTPTTLQLLRWGPLGLVVVALAVTAGALAYGGGADPLTIGDPGPVVRWGLPLARLSFDLTAALTVGALCIAVFACSRTHDEYERAMSLAQGGGVAWTFATLVTSLLTYLDVSAVPLRADASFGEGLWYFLTNLELGQMWLMATAMIAVLSTLLFGVRSRWGIFLSLGLAFLSLWPVASLGHAAGSASHDLAVGGLTLHITGAAVWVGGLAVVTLLAVAARRDKDRDARRLALIERFSQLALISFVVVAFSGLVTAIVNMADWSQLFTTSYGLIMLFKVLLLVVLGGFGVLQRRILIARMHAKLAKGGSTAAPAAWLLGIELLVMGAVSGAAAALGRTPSPSQPVVAENLANPSPAQLLSGEELPPPFDASRLFTEWSLNPIWTTLAVLGLV
;
A
#
# COMPACT_ATOMS: atom_id res chain seq x y z
N MET A 1 -37.08 -33.68 16.80
CA MET A 1 -36.09 -33.69 15.69
C MET A 1 -35.58 -32.25 15.51
N PRO A 2 -34.33 -31.92 15.83
CA PRO A 2 -33.81 -30.59 15.57
C PRO A 2 -33.54 -30.45 14.07
N ALA A 3 -33.94 -29.33 13.51
CA ALA A 3 -33.69 -28.95 12.12
C ALA A 3 -32.17 -28.94 11.88
N THR A 4 -31.71 -29.86 11.07
CA THR A 4 -30.34 -29.91 10.58
C THR A 4 -30.08 -28.65 9.74
N ASP A 5 -29.27 -27.74 10.26
CA ASP A 5 -28.64 -26.63 9.55
C ASP A 5 -27.90 -27.18 8.31
N ARG A 6 -28.63 -27.40 7.23
CA ARG A 6 -28.02 -27.61 5.92
C ARG A 6 -27.54 -26.26 5.40
N LEU A 7 -26.33 -25.86 5.80
CA LEU A 7 -25.61 -24.86 5.05
C LEU A 7 -25.43 -25.36 3.61
N PRO A 8 -25.65 -24.53 2.58
CA PRO A 8 -25.55 -24.94 1.20
C PRO A 8 -24.23 -25.67 0.95
N SER A 9 -24.31 -26.85 0.31
CA SER A 9 -23.11 -27.58 -0.13
C SER A 9 -22.40 -26.72 -1.17
N TRP A 10 -21.33 -26.06 -0.75
CA TRP A 10 -20.53 -25.21 -1.62
C TRP A 10 -19.88 -26.08 -2.69
N THR A 11 -20.32 -25.86 -3.91
CA THR A 11 -19.84 -26.55 -5.09
C THR A 11 -18.37 -26.19 -5.40
N PRO A 12 -17.66 -27.00 -6.20
CA PRO A 12 -16.31 -26.67 -6.71
C PRO A 12 -16.18 -25.26 -7.30
N THR A 13 -17.28 -24.69 -7.75
CA THR A 13 -17.42 -23.33 -8.30
C THR A 13 -16.98 -22.22 -7.34
N THR A 14 -17.22 -22.33 -6.03
CA THR A 14 -16.84 -21.28 -5.07
C THR A 14 -15.34 -21.17 -4.85
N LEU A 15 -14.61 -22.28 -4.85
CA LEU A 15 -13.15 -22.28 -4.81
C LEU A 15 -12.54 -21.78 -6.13
N GLN A 16 -13.20 -22.05 -7.25
CA GLN A 16 -12.78 -21.49 -8.54
C GLN A 16 -12.97 -19.98 -8.59
N LEU A 17 -14.09 -19.47 -8.05
CA LEU A 17 -14.34 -18.04 -7.95
C LEU A 17 -13.28 -17.31 -7.08
N LEU A 18 -12.79 -17.94 -6.02
CA LEU A 18 -11.76 -17.35 -5.17
C LEU A 18 -10.42 -17.17 -5.89
N ARG A 19 -10.13 -17.96 -6.94
CA ARG A 19 -8.95 -17.73 -7.80
C ARG A 19 -8.97 -16.34 -8.45
N TRP A 20 -10.15 -15.80 -8.69
CA TRP A 20 -10.37 -14.49 -9.28
C TRP A 20 -10.40 -13.37 -8.23
N GLY A 21 -10.31 -13.71 -6.92
CA GLY A 21 -10.32 -12.73 -5.84
C GLY A 21 -9.26 -11.62 -6.00
N PRO A 22 -7.98 -11.94 -6.25
CA PRO A 22 -6.97 -10.91 -6.50
C PRO A 22 -7.24 -10.08 -7.77
N LEU A 23 -7.80 -10.69 -8.82
CA LEU A 23 -8.24 -9.92 -10.00
C LEU A 23 -9.42 -9.00 -9.64
N GLY A 24 -10.37 -9.49 -8.84
CA GLY A 24 -11.47 -8.68 -8.32
C GLY A 24 -10.97 -7.46 -7.52
N LEU A 25 -9.95 -7.65 -6.68
CA LEU A 25 -9.27 -6.56 -5.99
C LEU A 25 -8.76 -5.50 -6.98
N VAL A 26 -8.03 -5.92 -8.03
CA VAL A 26 -7.48 -5.00 -9.05
C VAL A 26 -8.60 -4.27 -9.78
N VAL A 27 -9.64 -4.96 -10.22
CA VAL A 27 -10.78 -4.35 -10.93
C VAL A 27 -11.50 -3.32 -10.07
N VAL A 28 -11.78 -3.65 -8.81
CA VAL A 28 -12.41 -2.70 -7.87
C VAL A 28 -11.49 -1.52 -7.59
N ALA A 29 -10.18 -1.77 -7.39
CA ALA A 29 -9.21 -0.69 -7.19
C ALA A 29 -9.19 0.27 -8.38
N LEU A 30 -9.13 -0.22 -9.61
CA LEU A 30 -9.18 0.61 -10.83
C LEU A 30 -10.48 1.41 -10.93
N ALA A 31 -11.63 0.78 -10.67
CA ALA A 31 -12.94 1.44 -10.73
C ALA A 31 -13.07 2.55 -9.68
N VAL A 32 -12.63 2.27 -8.44
CA VAL A 32 -12.66 3.26 -7.35
C VAL A 32 -11.65 4.39 -7.60
N THR A 33 -10.45 4.08 -8.13
CA THR A 33 -9.48 5.12 -8.52
C THR A 33 -10.11 6.05 -9.54
N ALA A 34 -10.69 5.52 -10.61
CA ALA A 34 -11.31 6.34 -11.66
C ALA A 34 -12.47 7.19 -11.11
N GLY A 35 -13.37 6.59 -10.32
CA GLY A 35 -14.49 7.31 -9.72
C GLY A 35 -14.06 8.39 -8.72
N ALA A 36 -13.09 8.09 -7.86
CA ALA A 36 -12.58 9.04 -6.88
C ALA A 36 -11.76 10.18 -7.51
N LEU A 37 -11.01 9.92 -8.59
CA LEU A 37 -10.33 10.97 -9.37
C LEU A 37 -11.32 11.92 -10.04
N ALA A 38 -12.36 11.38 -10.66
CA ALA A 38 -13.42 12.19 -11.27
C ALA A 38 -14.18 13.01 -10.21
N TYR A 39 -14.45 12.45 -9.03
CA TYR A 39 -15.10 13.14 -7.92
C TYR A 39 -14.20 14.21 -7.27
N GLY A 40 -12.92 13.90 -7.07
CA GLY A 40 -11.93 14.74 -6.39
C GLY A 40 -11.31 15.84 -7.26
N GLY A 41 -11.64 15.89 -8.56
CA GLY A 41 -11.01 16.83 -9.51
C GLY A 41 -9.54 16.51 -9.81
N GLY A 42 -9.02 15.36 -9.34
CA GLY A 42 -7.61 14.98 -9.50
C GLY A 42 -7.18 14.68 -10.95
N ALA A 43 -8.14 14.54 -11.87
CA ALA A 43 -7.92 14.36 -13.30
C ALA A 43 -8.36 15.57 -14.14
N ASP A 44 -8.75 16.67 -13.52
CA ASP A 44 -9.19 17.89 -14.21
C ASP A 44 -8.01 18.57 -14.95
N PRO A 45 -8.27 19.24 -16.08
CA PRO A 45 -7.25 20.00 -16.78
C PRO A 45 -6.70 21.14 -15.91
N LEU A 46 -5.38 21.27 -15.88
CA LEU A 46 -4.72 22.40 -15.21
C LEU A 46 -4.76 23.64 -16.12
N THR A 47 -4.96 24.81 -15.54
CA THR A 47 -4.97 26.09 -16.28
C THR A 47 -3.58 26.48 -16.78
N ILE A 48 -2.52 26.03 -16.09
CA ILE A 48 -1.11 26.28 -16.44
C ILE A 48 -0.36 24.97 -16.29
N GLY A 49 0.47 24.63 -17.29
CA GLY A 49 1.33 23.45 -17.23
C GLY A 49 0.56 22.12 -17.27
N ASP A 50 -0.55 22.04 -18.02
CA ASP A 50 -1.31 20.80 -18.13
C ASP A 50 -0.51 19.70 -18.86
N PRO A 51 -0.23 18.55 -18.21
CA PRO A 51 0.53 17.45 -18.79
C PRO A 51 -0.30 16.64 -19.80
N GLY A 52 -1.57 16.96 -19.97
CA GLY A 52 -2.51 16.28 -20.86
C GLY A 52 -3.22 15.07 -20.24
N PRO A 53 -4.29 14.58 -20.88
CA PRO A 53 -5.18 13.57 -20.34
C PRO A 53 -4.48 12.24 -20.05
N VAL A 54 -3.49 11.85 -20.87
CA VAL A 54 -2.74 10.60 -20.68
C VAL A 54 -2.01 10.59 -19.35
N VAL A 55 -1.38 11.69 -18.96
CA VAL A 55 -0.64 11.79 -17.71
C VAL A 55 -1.61 11.97 -16.53
N ARG A 56 -2.64 12.80 -16.66
CA ARG A 56 -3.63 13.03 -15.60
C ARG A 56 -4.31 11.75 -15.14
N TRP A 57 -4.65 10.85 -16.06
CA TRP A 57 -5.25 9.55 -15.73
C TRP A 57 -4.21 8.46 -15.55
N GLY A 58 -3.14 8.47 -16.33
CA GLY A 58 -2.11 7.43 -16.33
C GLY A 58 -1.27 7.41 -15.05
N LEU A 59 -0.90 8.58 -14.53
CA LEU A 59 -0.06 8.65 -13.33
C LEU A 59 -0.72 8.04 -12.07
N PRO A 60 -1.99 8.32 -11.72
CA PRO A 60 -2.67 7.66 -10.62
C PRO A 60 -2.81 6.14 -10.82
N LEU A 61 -3.05 5.69 -12.05
CA LEU A 61 -3.15 4.26 -12.37
C LEU A 61 -1.78 3.56 -12.29
N ALA A 62 -0.71 4.22 -12.73
CA ALA A 62 0.65 3.73 -12.57
C ALA A 62 1.03 3.65 -11.08
N ARG A 63 0.65 4.67 -10.29
CA ARG A 63 0.84 4.67 -8.85
C ARG A 63 0.09 3.52 -8.17
N LEU A 64 -1.17 3.29 -8.52
CA LEU A 64 -1.92 2.13 -8.06
C LEU A 64 -1.21 0.82 -8.42
N SER A 65 -0.69 0.70 -9.64
CA SER A 65 0.05 -0.48 -10.08
C SER A 65 1.33 -0.67 -9.28
N PHE A 66 2.06 0.42 -8.98
CA PHE A 66 3.21 0.41 -8.09
C PHE A 66 2.83 -0.11 -6.70
N ASP A 67 1.77 0.44 -6.09
CA ASP A 67 1.33 0.06 -4.74
C ASP A 67 0.88 -1.40 -4.67
N LEU A 68 0.13 -1.90 -5.66
CA LEU A 68 -0.35 -3.28 -5.70
C LEU A 68 0.78 -4.30 -5.96
N THR A 69 1.75 -3.97 -6.81
CA THR A 69 2.90 -4.85 -7.08
C THR A 69 3.89 -4.84 -5.91
N ALA A 70 4.08 -3.70 -5.26
CA ALA A 70 4.79 -3.60 -3.98
C ALA A 70 4.12 -4.47 -2.92
N ALA A 71 2.79 -4.34 -2.75
CA ALA A 71 2.03 -5.14 -1.80
C ALA A 71 2.15 -6.64 -2.09
N LEU A 72 2.05 -7.06 -3.36
CA LEU A 72 2.22 -8.47 -3.73
C LEU A 72 3.61 -8.98 -3.33
N THR A 73 4.67 -8.22 -3.62
CA THR A 73 6.07 -8.60 -3.33
C THR A 73 6.31 -8.68 -1.83
N VAL A 74 5.97 -7.62 -1.10
CA VAL A 74 6.13 -7.53 0.36
C VAL A 74 5.29 -8.59 1.06
N GLY A 75 4.01 -8.71 0.69
CA GLY A 75 3.10 -9.71 1.24
C GLY A 75 3.59 -11.15 1.02
N ALA A 76 4.09 -11.46 -0.20
CA ALA A 76 4.64 -12.77 -0.52
C ALA A 76 5.90 -13.10 0.32
N LEU A 77 6.80 -12.12 0.49
CA LEU A 77 7.98 -12.27 1.36
C LEU A 77 7.58 -12.46 2.82
N CYS A 78 6.65 -11.66 3.35
CA CYS A 78 6.15 -11.83 4.72
C CYS A 78 5.54 -13.22 4.93
N ILE A 79 4.70 -13.68 4.00
CA ILE A 79 4.09 -15.02 4.09
C ILE A 79 5.15 -16.12 3.99
N ALA A 80 6.15 -15.98 3.12
CA ALA A 80 7.26 -16.93 3.02
C ALA A 80 8.11 -17.00 4.29
N VAL A 81 8.36 -15.86 4.94
CA VAL A 81 9.20 -15.77 6.15
C VAL A 81 8.44 -16.25 7.38
N PHE A 82 7.19 -15.83 7.58
CA PHE A 82 6.49 -15.96 8.85
C PHE A 82 5.35 -16.99 8.84
N ALA A 83 4.76 -17.28 7.69
CA ALA A 83 3.57 -18.11 7.61
C ALA A 83 3.81 -19.50 6.99
N CYS A 84 4.79 -19.65 6.08
CA CYS A 84 5.05 -20.89 5.38
C CYS A 84 6.17 -21.71 6.03
N SER A 85 6.08 -23.05 5.93
CA SER A 85 7.20 -23.94 6.18
C SER A 85 7.97 -24.15 4.88
N ARG A 86 9.30 -24.06 4.94
CA ARG A 86 10.19 -24.20 3.77
C ARG A 86 10.15 -25.59 3.11
N THR A 87 9.59 -26.56 3.79
CA THR A 87 9.45 -27.94 3.29
C THR A 87 8.17 -28.16 2.48
N HIS A 88 7.32 -27.16 2.38
CA HIS A 88 6.03 -27.26 1.71
C HIS A 88 5.96 -26.43 0.42
N ASP A 89 5.14 -26.88 -0.52
CA ASP A 89 4.90 -26.20 -1.81
C ASP A 89 4.41 -24.77 -1.66
N GLU A 90 3.72 -24.44 -0.56
CA GLU A 90 3.21 -23.09 -0.27
C GLU A 90 4.35 -22.07 -0.19
N TYR A 91 5.51 -22.46 0.36
CA TYR A 91 6.69 -21.62 0.41
C TYR A 91 7.23 -21.31 -1.00
N GLU A 92 7.43 -22.35 -1.84
CA GLU A 92 7.93 -22.15 -3.21
C GLU A 92 7.00 -21.27 -4.04
N ARG A 93 5.69 -21.43 -3.85
CA ARG A 93 4.69 -20.57 -4.52
C ARG A 93 4.73 -19.13 -4.01
N ALA A 94 4.87 -18.92 -2.70
CA ALA A 94 5.03 -17.59 -2.14
C ALA A 94 6.29 -16.92 -2.71
N MET A 95 7.41 -17.63 -2.79
CA MET A 95 8.64 -17.12 -3.40
C MET A 95 8.47 -16.80 -4.90
N SER A 96 7.75 -17.66 -5.65
CA SER A 96 7.45 -17.39 -7.06
C SER A 96 6.58 -16.14 -7.23
N LEU A 97 5.61 -15.90 -6.32
CA LEU A 97 4.80 -14.68 -6.31
C LEU A 97 5.67 -13.46 -5.95
N ALA A 98 6.62 -13.59 -5.01
CA ALA A 98 7.55 -12.51 -4.69
C ALA A 98 8.45 -12.16 -5.88
N GLN A 99 8.95 -13.15 -6.62
CA GLN A 99 9.77 -12.96 -7.83
C GLN A 99 8.98 -12.24 -8.93
N GLY A 100 7.80 -12.75 -9.29
CA GLY A 100 6.94 -12.14 -10.29
C GLY A 100 6.47 -10.74 -9.89
N GLY A 101 6.12 -10.57 -8.60
CA GLY A 101 5.77 -9.30 -8.00
C GLY A 101 6.92 -8.29 -8.08
N GLY A 102 8.14 -8.69 -7.75
CA GLY A 102 9.34 -7.84 -7.81
C GLY A 102 9.64 -7.33 -9.22
N VAL A 103 9.53 -8.19 -10.22
CA VAL A 103 9.66 -7.79 -11.64
C VAL A 103 8.57 -6.79 -12.01
N ALA A 104 7.31 -7.10 -11.70
CA ALA A 104 6.19 -6.21 -11.97
C ALA A 104 6.32 -4.87 -11.23
N TRP A 105 6.82 -4.89 -9.99
CA TRP A 105 7.08 -3.68 -9.20
C TRP A 105 8.16 -2.81 -9.85
N THR A 106 9.25 -3.39 -10.34
CA THR A 106 10.29 -2.67 -11.09
C THR A 106 9.70 -1.95 -12.31
N PHE A 107 8.89 -2.65 -13.12
CA PHE A 107 8.24 -2.04 -14.27
C PHE A 107 7.25 -0.94 -13.88
N ALA A 108 6.43 -1.16 -12.86
CA ALA A 108 5.50 -0.16 -12.36
C ALA A 108 6.23 1.09 -11.85
N THR A 109 7.39 0.92 -11.20
CA THR A 109 8.24 2.02 -10.74
C THR A 109 8.77 2.84 -11.91
N LEU A 110 9.29 2.20 -12.95
CA LEU A 110 9.78 2.87 -14.15
C LEU A 110 8.68 3.68 -14.83
N VAL A 111 7.49 3.09 -15.02
CA VAL A 111 6.34 3.78 -15.64
C VAL A 111 5.90 4.96 -14.77
N THR A 112 5.82 4.78 -13.45
CA THR A 112 5.41 5.85 -12.53
C THR A 112 6.43 6.99 -12.52
N SER A 113 7.73 6.68 -12.53
CA SER A 113 8.80 7.67 -12.60
C SER A 113 8.74 8.49 -13.90
N LEU A 114 8.56 7.83 -15.04
CA LEU A 114 8.39 8.48 -16.33
C LEU A 114 7.16 9.40 -16.36
N LEU A 115 6.00 8.91 -15.92
CA LEU A 115 4.78 9.71 -15.86
C LEU A 115 4.90 10.88 -14.86
N THR A 116 5.66 10.72 -13.78
CA THR A 116 5.97 11.80 -12.85
C THR A 116 6.83 12.88 -13.53
N TYR A 117 7.83 12.49 -14.32
CA TYR A 117 8.61 13.44 -15.12
C TYR A 117 7.71 14.23 -16.08
N LEU A 118 6.84 13.56 -16.82
CA LEU A 118 5.91 14.21 -17.75
C LEU A 118 4.92 15.14 -17.04
N ASP A 119 4.49 14.78 -15.84
CA ASP A 119 3.57 15.58 -15.01
C ASP A 119 4.23 16.88 -14.54
N VAL A 120 5.45 16.80 -14.01
CA VAL A 120 6.17 17.96 -13.48
C VAL A 120 6.72 18.86 -14.57
N SER A 121 7.21 18.28 -15.69
CA SER A 121 7.77 19.05 -16.80
C SER A 121 6.72 19.63 -17.73
N ALA A 122 5.48 19.11 -17.69
CA ALA A 122 4.41 19.41 -18.65
C ALA A 122 4.83 19.24 -20.14
N VAL A 123 5.82 18.38 -20.37
CA VAL A 123 6.34 18.10 -21.72
C VAL A 123 5.66 16.85 -22.28
N PRO A 124 5.17 16.88 -23.52
CA PRO A 124 4.61 15.67 -24.13
C PRO A 124 5.72 14.63 -24.39
N LEU A 125 5.34 13.35 -24.35
CA LEU A 125 6.25 12.25 -24.67
C LEU A 125 6.78 12.41 -26.11
N ARG A 126 8.09 12.50 -26.26
CA ARG A 126 8.80 12.64 -27.53
C ARG A 126 9.98 11.68 -27.59
N ALA A 127 10.37 11.29 -28.79
CA ALA A 127 11.54 10.43 -29.01
C ALA A 127 12.67 11.26 -29.65
N ASP A 128 13.09 12.34 -28.95
CA ASP A 128 14.19 13.20 -29.36
C ASP A 128 15.26 13.33 -28.27
N ALA A 129 16.42 13.90 -28.66
CA ALA A 129 17.55 14.05 -27.73
C ALA A 129 17.21 14.97 -26.53
N SER A 130 16.44 16.04 -26.78
CA SER A 130 16.08 17.02 -25.75
C SER A 130 15.20 16.41 -24.67
N PHE A 131 14.33 15.45 -25.02
CA PHE A 131 13.54 14.69 -24.07
C PHE A 131 14.43 13.80 -23.17
N GLY A 132 15.41 13.11 -23.78
CA GLY A 132 16.37 12.27 -23.06
C GLY A 132 17.24 13.07 -22.09
N GLU A 133 17.73 14.23 -22.52
CA GLU A 133 18.51 15.16 -21.68
C GLU A 133 17.66 15.68 -20.50
N GLY A 134 16.42 16.08 -20.77
CA GLY A 134 15.49 16.54 -19.72
C GLY A 134 15.15 15.45 -18.71
N LEU A 135 14.88 14.23 -19.16
CA LEU A 135 14.64 13.09 -18.29
C LEU A 135 15.88 12.76 -17.45
N TRP A 136 17.06 12.76 -18.06
CA TRP A 136 18.33 12.54 -17.34
C TRP A 136 18.57 13.62 -16.30
N TYR A 137 18.36 14.89 -16.65
CA TYR A 137 18.47 16.00 -15.71
C TYR A 137 17.48 15.84 -14.53
N PHE A 138 16.23 15.50 -14.82
CA PHE A 138 15.23 15.21 -13.78
C PHE A 138 15.71 14.13 -12.82
N LEU A 139 16.20 12.99 -13.31
CA LEU A 139 16.60 11.85 -12.51
C LEU A 139 17.88 12.11 -11.68
N THR A 140 18.77 12.99 -12.13
CA THR A 140 20.08 13.17 -11.50
C THR A 140 20.22 14.48 -10.72
N ASN A 141 19.42 15.51 -11.02
CA ASN A 141 19.58 16.83 -10.42
C ASN A 141 18.37 17.32 -9.64
N LEU A 142 17.20 16.76 -9.85
CA LEU A 142 16.00 17.10 -9.07
C LEU A 142 15.76 16.05 -7.99
N GLU A 143 15.50 16.50 -6.75
CA GLU A 143 15.25 15.62 -5.61
C GLU A 143 14.15 14.59 -5.89
N LEU A 144 13.03 15.02 -6.47
CA LEU A 144 11.93 14.16 -6.87
C LEU A 144 12.40 13.02 -7.81
N GLY A 145 13.21 13.34 -8.81
CA GLY A 145 13.77 12.37 -9.74
C GLY A 145 14.80 11.45 -9.10
N GLN A 146 15.66 11.98 -8.24
CA GLN A 146 16.66 11.20 -7.50
C GLN A 146 16.02 10.16 -6.59
N MET A 147 14.90 10.50 -5.92
CA MET A 147 14.14 9.56 -5.10
C MET A 147 13.51 8.45 -5.95
N TRP A 148 12.96 8.77 -7.12
CA TRP A 148 12.48 7.76 -8.07
C TRP A 148 13.60 6.87 -8.61
N LEU A 149 14.76 7.44 -8.94
CA LEU A 149 15.93 6.68 -9.38
C LEU A 149 16.41 5.72 -8.27
N MET A 150 16.50 6.21 -7.03
CA MET A 150 16.87 5.40 -5.87
C MET A 150 15.88 4.26 -5.63
N ALA A 151 14.58 4.55 -5.62
CA ALA A 151 13.54 3.53 -5.49
C ALA A 151 13.67 2.47 -6.59
N THR A 152 13.84 2.89 -7.83
CA THR A 152 14.00 1.99 -8.99
C THR A 152 15.22 1.08 -8.83
N ALA A 153 16.37 1.64 -8.43
CA ALA A 153 17.59 0.88 -8.21
C ALA A 153 17.42 -0.16 -7.09
N MET A 154 16.85 0.23 -5.95
CA MET A 154 16.61 -0.68 -4.82
C MET A 154 15.65 -1.80 -5.17
N ILE A 155 14.55 -1.51 -5.88
CA ILE A 155 13.55 -2.49 -6.30
C ILE A 155 14.12 -3.44 -7.37
N ALA A 156 14.92 -2.93 -8.32
CA ALA A 156 15.60 -3.76 -9.31
C ALA A 156 16.61 -4.71 -8.68
N VAL A 157 17.41 -4.23 -7.71
CA VAL A 157 18.33 -5.07 -6.93
C VAL A 157 17.53 -6.13 -6.16
N LEU A 158 16.48 -5.74 -5.45
CA LEU A 158 15.60 -6.68 -4.75
C LEU A 158 15.06 -7.74 -5.71
N SER A 159 14.48 -7.32 -6.83
CA SER A 159 13.92 -8.21 -7.84
C SER A 159 14.94 -9.25 -8.31
N THR A 160 16.17 -8.82 -8.58
CA THR A 160 17.28 -9.71 -8.99
C THR A 160 17.66 -10.68 -7.86
N LEU A 161 17.81 -10.19 -6.63
CA LEU A 161 18.15 -11.02 -5.47
C LEU A 161 17.14 -12.13 -5.23
N LEU A 162 15.85 -11.88 -5.43
CA LEU A 162 14.78 -12.86 -5.21
C LEU A 162 14.94 -14.13 -6.06
N PHE A 163 15.58 -14.08 -7.22
CA PHE A 163 15.86 -15.26 -8.04
C PHE A 163 17.04 -16.10 -7.52
N GLY A 164 18.01 -15.49 -6.83
CA GLY A 164 19.23 -16.15 -6.35
C GLY A 164 19.19 -16.55 -4.87
N VAL A 165 18.49 -15.79 -4.04
CA VAL A 165 18.53 -15.96 -2.59
C VAL A 165 17.77 -17.22 -2.15
N ARG A 166 18.46 -18.09 -1.38
CA ARG A 166 17.89 -19.34 -0.82
C ARG A 166 18.07 -19.45 0.69
N SER A 167 18.96 -18.67 1.31
CA SER A 167 19.21 -18.70 2.75
C SER A 167 18.08 -18.01 3.53
N ARG A 168 17.87 -18.41 4.79
CA ARG A 168 16.86 -17.74 5.66
C ARG A 168 17.19 -16.28 5.86
N TRP A 169 18.43 -15.99 6.17
CA TRP A 169 18.90 -14.62 6.38
C TRP A 169 18.83 -13.78 5.11
N GLY A 170 19.14 -14.37 3.96
CA GLY A 170 19.03 -13.65 2.69
C GLY A 170 17.58 -13.25 2.37
N ILE A 171 16.59 -14.12 2.63
CA ILE A 171 15.18 -13.80 2.42
C ILE A 171 14.69 -12.74 3.44
N PHE A 172 15.13 -12.83 4.70
CA PHE A 172 14.84 -11.82 5.71
C PHE A 172 15.44 -10.46 5.35
N LEU A 173 16.69 -10.43 4.87
CA LEU A 173 17.32 -9.20 4.38
C LEU A 173 16.63 -8.66 3.12
N SER A 174 16.14 -9.54 2.23
CA SER A 174 15.34 -9.15 1.07
C SER A 174 14.01 -8.49 1.50
N LEU A 175 13.37 -8.99 2.56
CA LEU A 175 12.20 -8.35 3.15
C LEU A 175 12.53 -6.97 3.71
N GLY A 176 13.66 -6.83 4.42
CA GLY A 176 14.15 -5.53 4.90
C GLY A 176 14.41 -4.55 3.75
N LEU A 177 15.04 -5.01 2.66
CA LEU A 177 15.25 -4.20 1.46
C LEU A 177 13.92 -3.82 0.79
N ALA A 178 12.92 -4.72 0.78
CA ALA A 178 11.60 -4.42 0.25
C ALA A 178 10.92 -3.28 1.04
N PHE A 179 10.97 -3.32 2.36
CA PHE A 179 10.46 -2.23 3.20
C PHE A 179 11.22 -0.92 2.97
N LEU A 180 12.55 -1.00 2.94
CA LEU A 180 13.38 0.19 2.72
C LEU A 180 13.14 0.82 1.35
N SER A 181 12.80 0.03 0.32
CA SER A 181 12.48 0.51 -1.03
C SER A 181 11.18 1.35 -1.09
N LEU A 182 10.34 1.30 -0.07
CA LEU A 182 9.13 2.13 0.03
C LEU A 182 9.42 3.54 0.57
N TRP A 183 10.53 3.72 1.29
CA TRP A 183 10.88 5.00 1.92
C TRP A 183 11.09 6.15 0.93
N PRO A 184 11.86 6.03 -0.19
CA PRO A 184 12.05 7.13 -1.12
C PRO A 184 10.72 7.67 -1.65
N VAL A 185 9.76 6.78 -1.86
CA VAL A 185 8.44 7.13 -2.36
C VAL A 185 7.57 7.81 -1.29
N ALA A 186 7.72 7.44 -0.03
CA ALA A 186 7.06 8.11 1.08
C ALA A 186 7.59 9.54 1.30
N SER A 187 8.87 9.78 0.97
CA SER A 187 9.50 11.10 1.08
C SER A 187 9.00 12.11 0.01
N LEU A 188 8.35 11.64 -1.04
CA LEU A 188 7.86 12.45 -2.16
C LEU A 188 6.42 12.98 -1.98
N GLY A 189 5.77 12.70 -0.86
CA GLY A 189 4.39 13.10 -0.60
C GLY A 189 4.23 14.62 -0.37
N HIS A 190 3.00 15.09 -0.33
CA HIS A 190 2.59 16.48 -0.02
C HIS A 190 3.15 16.99 1.31
N ALA A 191 3.67 16.11 2.13
CA ALA A 191 4.30 16.36 3.41
C ALA A 191 5.73 16.95 3.30
N ALA A 192 6.34 16.94 2.13
CA ALA A 192 7.71 17.44 1.92
C ALA A 192 7.91 18.93 2.27
N GLY A 193 6.81 19.71 2.31
CA GLY A 193 6.83 21.14 2.65
C GLY A 193 6.25 21.50 4.02
N SER A 194 5.94 20.53 4.89
CA SER A 194 5.36 20.80 6.21
C SER A 194 6.40 20.99 7.30
N ALA A 195 6.10 21.82 8.30
CA ALA A 195 6.94 21.98 9.51
C ALA A 195 7.11 20.67 10.30
N SER A 196 6.35 19.61 9.96
CA SER A 196 6.40 18.26 10.53
C SER A 196 6.83 17.22 9.48
N HIS A 197 7.79 17.58 8.59
CA HIS A 197 8.25 16.73 7.49
C HIS A 197 8.61 15.31 7.92
N ASP A 198 9.43 15.16 8.96
CA ASP A 198 9.88 13.85 9.45
C ASP A 198 8.73 12.97 9.96
N LEU A 199 7.77 13.58 10.67
CA LEU A 199 6.57 12.88 11.16
C LEU A 199 5.69 12.41 9.98
N ALA A 200 5.54 13.26 8.98
CA ALA A 200 4.74 12.96 7.79
C ALA A 200 5.38 11.83 6.96
N VAL A 201 6.69 11.89 6.69
CA VAL A 201 7.44 10.86 5.95
C VAL A 201 7.45 9.54 6.71
N GLY A 202 7.75 9.57 8.01
CA GLY A 202 7.75 8.37 8.85
C GLY A 202 6.35 7.75 8.98
N GLY A 203 5.32 8.57 9.20
CA GLY A 203 3.93 8.13 9.24
C GLY A 203 3.48 7.49 7.93
N LEU A 204 3.80 8.11 6.79
CA LEU A 204 3.47 7.57 5.48
C LEU A 204 4.24 6.28 5.17
N THR A 205 5.53 6.20 5.53
CA THR A 205 6.34 4.98 5.38
C THR A 205 5.72 3.80 6.14
N LEU A 206 5.34 4.01 7.41
CA LEU A 206 4.63 3.01 8.21
C LEU A 206 3.30 2.62 7.57
N HIS A 207 2.55 3.61 7.09
CA HIS A 207 1.24 3.38 6.47
C HIS A 207 1.34 2.50 5.23
N ILE A 208 2.22 2.85 4.29
CA ILE A 208 2.39 2.06 3.05
C ILE A 208 2.97 0.68 3.36
N THR A 209 3.90 0.57 4.30
CA THR A 209 4.48 -0.72 4.70
C THR A 209 3.43 -1.63 5.33
N GLY A 210 2.66 -1.13 6.30
CA GLY A 210 1.56 -1.89 6.91
C GLY A 210 0.48 -2.29 5.90
N ALA A 211 0.10 -1.37 5.00
CA ALA A 211 -0.85 -1.65 3.93
C ALA A 211 -0.32 -2.71 2.95
N ALA A 212 0.96 -2.65 2.58
CA ALA A 212 1.58 -3.64 1.69
C ALA A 212 1.58 -5.05 2.30
N VAL A 213 1.92 -5.17 3.60
CA VAL A 213 1.85 -6.46 4.31
C VAL A 213 0.42 -6.99 4.36
N TRP A 214 -0.55 -6.13 4.64
CA TRP A 214 -1.94 -6.55 4.81
C TRP A 214 -2.60 -6.91 3.47
N VAL A 215 -2.61 -5.99 2.52
CA VAL A 215 -3.23 -6.19 1.18
C VAL A 215 -2.54 -7.34 0.43
N GLY A 216 -1.21 -7.30 0.36
CA GLY A 216 -0.42 -8.32 -0.32
C GLY A 216 -0.48 -9.67 0.37
N GLY A 217 -0.37 -9.69 1.70
CA GLY A 217 -0.50 -10.91 2.49
C GLY A 217 -1.87 -11.59 2.30
N LEU A 218 -2.97 -10.82 2.31
CA LEU A 218 -4.31 -11.35 2.05
C LEU A 218 -4.43 -11.94 0.64
N ALA A 219 -3.91 -11.25 -0.38
CA ALA A 219 -3.92 -11.73 -1.75
C ALA A 219 -3.13 -13.04 -1.89
N VAL A 220 -1.92 -13.09 -1.31
CA VAL A 220 -1.05 -14.27 -1.35
C VAL A 220 -1.66 -15.44 -0.58
N VAL A 221 -2.16 -15.23 0.64
CA VAL A 221 -2.84 -16.28 1.42
C VAL A 221 -4.03 -16.84 0.65
N THR A 222 -4.80 -15.98 -0.01
CA THR A 222 -5.94 -16.41 -0.84
C THR A 222 -5.49 -17.30 -1.99
N LEU A 223 -4.44 -16.89 -2.73
CA LEU A 223 -3.88 -17.69 -3.82
C LEU A 223 -3.32 -19.04 -3.33
N LEU A 224 -2.58 -19.05 -2.22
CA LEU A 224 -2.02 -20.27 -1.64
C LEU A 224 -3.12 -21.20 -1.10
N ALA A 225 -4.13 -20.66 -0.43
CA ALA A 225 -5.24 -21.44 0.10
C ALA A 225 -6.03 -22.16 -0.99
N VAL A 226 -6.17 -21.55 -2.17
CA VAL A 226 -6.84 -22.15 -3.33
C VAL A 226 -5.94 -23.16 -4.04
N ALA A 227 -4.64 -22.86 -4.15
CA ALA A 227 -3.67 -23.66 -4.90
C ALA A 227 -3.10 -24.85 -4.12
N ALA A 228 -3.45 -25.02 -2.83
CA ALA A 228 -2.93 -26.09 -1.99
C ALA A 228 -3.20 -27.48 -2.60
N ARG A 229 -2.17 -28.34 -2.61
CA ARG A 229 -2.26 -29.72 -3.13
C ARG A 229 -3.37 -30.50 -2.43
N ARG A 230 -3.99 -31.43 -3.16
CA ARG A 230 -5.04 -32.33 -2.65
C ARG A 230 -4.40 -33.52 -1.92
N ASP A 231 -3.88 -33.30 -0.73
CA ASP A 231 -3.38 -34.32 0.18
C ASP A 231 -4.14 -34.31 1.52
N LYS A 232 -3.82 -35.27 2.42
CA LYS A 232 -4.52 -35.43 3.70
C LYS A 232 -4.37 -34.24 4.64
N ASP A 233 -3.25 -33.53 4.56
CA ASP A 233 -2.92 -32.42 5.49
C ASP A 233 -3.25 -31.04 4.93
N ARG A 234 -3.82 -30.98 3.72
CA ARG A 234 -4.13 -29.72 3.04
C ARG A 234 -4.97 -28.76 3.87
N ASP A 235 -6.02 -29.29 4.50
CA ASP A 235 -6.95 -28.46 5.27
C ASP A 235 -6.33 -27.97 6.57
N ALA A 236 -5.42 -28.76 7.19
CA ALA A 236 -4.64 -28.35 8.36
C ALA A 236 -3.63 -27.25 7.99
N ARG A 237 -2.90 -27.40 6.87
CA ARG A 237 -1.96 -26.37 6.40
C ARG A 237 -2.66 -25.07 6.03
N ARG A 238 -3.82 -25.16 5.38
CA ARG A 238 -4.65 -23.98 5.06
C ARG A 238 -5.08 -23.23 6.32
N LEU A 239 -5.53 -23.95 7.34
CA LEU A 239 -5.90 -23.37 8.62
C LEU A 239 -4.70 -22.68 9.26
N ALA A 240 -3.56 -23.36 9.38
CA ALA A 240 -2.35 -22.80 9.95
C ALA A 240 -1.85 -21.55 9.20
N LEU A 241 -1.95 -21.52 7.88
CA LEU A 241 -1.60 -20.36 7.06
C LEU A 241 -2.50 -19.16 7.37
N ILE A 242 -3.83 -19.39 7.44
CA ILE A 242 -4.81 -18.33 7.74
C ILE A 242 -4.61 -17.81 9.17
N GLU A 243 -4.33 -18.67 10.15
CA GLU A 243 -4.08 -18.27 11.54
C GLU A 243 -2.85 -17.37 11.68
N ARG A 244 -1.72 -17.80 11.08
CA ARG A 244 -0.48 -17.02 11.10
C ARG A 244 -0.66 -15.68 10.39
N PHE A 245 -1.30 -15.69 9.22
CA PHE A 245 -1.62 -14.44 8.53
C PHE A 245 -2.54 -13.54 9.34
N SER A 246 -3.53 -14.10 10.04
CA SER A 246 -4.44 -13.30 10.88
C SER A 246 -3.71 -12.52 11.98
N GLN A 247 -2.58 -13.02 12.50
CA GLN A 247 -1.73 -12.28 13.43
C GLN A 247 -1.03 -11.11 12.74
N LEU A 248 -0.43 -11.36 11.57
CA LEU A 248 0.20 -10.31 10.76
C LEU A 248 -0.82 -9.23 10.34
N ALA A 249 -2.03 -9.65 9.94
CA ALA A 249 -3.12 -8.74 9.58
C ALA A 249 -3.55 -7.84 10.74
N LEU A 250 -3.57 -8.35 11.99
CA LEU A 250 -3.88 -7.52 13.15
C LEU A 250 -2.82 -6.46 13.40
N ILE A 251 -1.53 -6.85 13.35
CA ILE A 251 -0.41 -5.91 13.49
C ILE A 251 -0.50 -4.84 12.41
N SER A 252 -0.67 -5.26 11.15
CA SER A 252 -0.81 -4.35 10.02
C SER A 252 -2.01 -3.41 10.17
N PHE A 253 -3.16 -3.91 10.64
CA PHE A 253 -4.35 -3.09 10.93
C PHE A 253 -4.04 -1.98 11.93
N VAL A 254 -3.38 -2.32 13.05
CA VAL A 254 -3.02 -1.34 14.08
C VAL A 254 -2.03 -0.31 13.52
N VAL A 255 -1.00 -0.77 12.79
CA VAL A 255 -0.01 0.11 12.16
C VAL A 255 -0.67 1.05 11.15
N VAL A 256 -1.55 0.54 10.28
CA VAL A 256 -2.26 1.34 9.26
C VAL A 256 -3.23 2.33 9.92
N ALA A 257 -3.96 1.92 10.96
CA ALA A 257 -4.89 2.79 11.66
C ALA A 257 -4.16 3.95 12.36
N PHE A 258 -3.09 3.64 13.10
CA PHE A 258 -2.30 4.65 13.80
C PHE A 258 -1.60 5.60 12.83
N SER A 259 -0.87 5.07 11.84
CA SER A 259 -0.16 5.89 10.87
C SER A 259 -1.11 6.67 9.96
N GLY A 260 -2.29 6.10 9.65
CA GLY A 260 -3.35 6.81 8.93
C GLY A 260 -3.90 8.00 9.70
N LEU A 261 -4.04 7.89 11.04
CA LEU A 261 -4.42 9.01 11.90
C LEU A 261 -3.34 10.11 11.87
N VAL A 262 -2.06 9.74 11.99
CA VAL A 262 -0.94 10.69 11.88
C VAL A 262 -0.97 11.41 10.53
N THR A 263 -1.14 10.68 9.44
CA THR A 263 -1.23 11.26 8.09
C THR A 263 -2.45 12.18 7.96
N ALA A 264 -3.59 11.84 8.58
CA ALA A 264 -4.78 12.68 8.58
C ALA A 264 -4.51 14.02 9.30
N ILE A 265 -3.90 13.97 10.50
CA ILE A 265 -3.57 15.17 11.29
C ILE A 265 -2.66 16.11 10.50
N VAL A 266 -1.64 15.57 9.81
CA VAL A 266 -0.69 16.38 9.03
C VAL A 266 -1.33 17.02 7.80
N ASN A 267 -2.29 16.34 7.15
CA ASN A 267 -2.88 16.79 5.89
C ASN A 267 -4.19 17.61 6.06
N MET A 268 -4.65 17.84 7.27
CA MET A 268 -5.87 18.61 7.54
C MET A 268 -5.57 19.77 8.46
N ALA A 269 -5.93 20.97 8.02
CA ALA A 269 -5.83 22.19 8.85
C ALA A 269 -6.96 22.29 9.88
N ASP A 270 -8.16 21.80 9.53
CA ASP A 270 -9.36 21.79 10.38
C ASP A 270 -10.15 20.49 10.17
N TRP A 271 -10.66 19.91 11.24
CA TRP A 271 -11.45 18.66 11.18
C TRP A 271 -12.80 18.81 10.47
N SER A 272 -13.33 20.03 10.35
CA SER A 272 -14.54 20.30 9.55
C SER A 272 -14.32 19.99 8.06
N GLN A 273 -13.09 20.12 7.58
CA GLN A 273 -12.68 19.81 6.19
C GLN A 273 -12.89 18.34 5.81
N LEU A 274 -12.99 17.46 6.82
CA LEU A 274 -13.32 16.05 6.61
C LEU A 274 -14.69 15.87 5.91
N PHE A 275 -15.61 16.80 6.16
CA PHE A 275 -16.99 16.74 5.66
C PHE A 275 -17.26 17.77 4.55
N THR A 276 -16.39 18.75 4.35
CA THR A 276 -16.62 19.89 3.45
C THR A 276 -15.76 19.88 2.20
N THR A 277 -14.70 19.05 2.16
CA THR A 277 -13.78 18.97 1.01
C THR A 277 -13.85 17.60 0.33
N SER A 278 -13.55 17.55 -0.99
CA SER A 278 -13.46 16.29 -1.73
C SER A 278 -12.36 15.37 -1.14
N TYR A 279 -11.22 15.95 -0.73
CA TYR A 279 -10.14 15.23 -0.05
C TYR A 279 -10.65 14.58 1.25
N GLY A 280 -11.34 15.35 2.09
CA GLY A 280 -11.91 14.87 3.36
C GLY A 280 -12.92 13.74 3.16
N LEU A 281 -13.81 13.86 2.17
CA LEU A 281 -14.82 12.84 1.89
C LEU A 281 -14.19 11.52 1.37
N ILE A 282 -13.14 11.59 0.52
CA ILE A 282 -12.39 10.40 0.11
C ILE A 282 -11.66 9.79 1.33
N MET A 283 -11.09 10.61 2.21
CA MET A 283 -10.47 10.15 3.45
C MET A 283 -11.50 9.48 4.37
N LEU A 284 -12.66 10.08 4.56
CA LEU A 284 -13.75 9.50 5.35
C LEU A 284 -14.21 8.15 4.79
N PHE A 285 -14.32 8.04 3.47
CA PHE A 285 -14.62 6.78 2.82
C PHE A 285 -13.57 5.70 3.15
N LYS A 286 -12.27 6.04 3.13
CA LYS A 286 -11.20 5.13 3.55
C LYS A 286 -11.32 4.71 5.01
N VAL A 287 -11.65 5.64 5.92
CA VAL A 287 -11.85 5.36 7.35
C VAL A 287 -13.02 4.39 7.55
N LEU A 288 -14.14 4.61 6.87
CA LEU A 288 -15.30 3.72 6.93
C LEU A 288 -14.94 2.30 6.44
N LEU A 289 -14.22 2.19 5.33
CA LEU A 289 -13.75 0.88 4.84
C LEU A 289 -12.76 0.22 5.81
N LEU A 290 -11.90 0.99 6.47
CA LEU A 290 -10.99 0.46 7.50
C LEU A 290 -11.77 -0.12 8.69
N VAL A 291 -12.84 0.54 9.14
CA VAL A 291 -13.74 0.02 10.19
C VAL A 291 -14.40 -1.30 9.74
N VAL A 292 -14.87 -1.36 8.50
CA VAL A 292 -15.44 -2.59 7.91
C VAL A 292 -14.40 -3.71 7.90
N LEU A 293 -13.18 -3.43 7.48
CA LEU A 293 -12.07 -4.41 7.47
C LEU A 293 -11.70 -4.87 8.90
N GLY A 294 -11.71 -3.96 9.87
CA GLY A 294 -11.55 -4.30 11.28
C GLY A 294 -12.65 -5.26 11.78
N GLY A 295 -13.89 -5.03 11.38
CA GLY A 295 -15.02 -5.93 11.63
C GLY A 295 -14.82 -7.31 11.01
N PHE A 296 -14.34 -7.40 9.77
CA PHE A 296 -13.99 -8.67 9.14
C PHE A 296 -12.87 -9.39 9.88
N GLY A 297 -11.83 -8.68 10.33
CA GLY A 297 -10.75 -9.25 11.14
C GLY A 297 -11.26 -9.88 12.45
N VAL A 298 -12.18 -9.22 13.16
CA VAL A 298 -12.84 -9.76 14.36
C VAL A 298 -13.68 -11.00 14.01
N LEU A 299 -14.47 -10.93 12.93
CA LEU A 299 -15.30 -12.04 12.46
C LEU A 299 -14.45 -13.26 12.07
N GLN A 300 -13.35 -13.02 11.37
CA GLN A 300 -12.39 -14.06 10.98
C GLN A 300 -11.81 -14.75 12.21
N ARG A 301 -11.31 -13.99 13.19
CA ARG A 301 -10.69 -14.55 14.39
C ARG A 301 -11.67 -15.31 15.28
N ARG A 302 -12.83 -14.71 15.59
CA ARG A 302 -13.77 -15.29 16.56
C ARG A 302 -14.64 -16.38 15.97
N ILE A 303 -15.02 -16.30 14.70
CA ILE A 303 -16.01 -17.19 14.11
C ILE A 303 -15.41 -18.11 13.06
N LEU A 304 -14.66 -17.57 12.09
CA LEU A 304 -14.17 -18.36 10.97
C LEU A 304 -13.14 -19.39 11.43
N ILE A 305 -12.09 -18.96 12.13
CA ILE A 305 -11.03 -19.85 12.59
C ILE A 305 -11.60 -20.94 13.53
N ALA A 306 -12.47 -20.56 14.46
CA ALA A 306 -13.13 -21.52 15.36
C ALA A 306 -13.96 -22.55 14.57
N ARG A 307 -14.72 -22.14 13.55
CA ARG A 307 -15.48 -23.03 12.69
C ARG A 307 -14.59 -23.95 11.84
N MET A 308 -13.43 -23.43 11.39
CA MET A 308 -12.47 -24.25 10.64
C MET A 308 -11.86 -25.35 11.53
N HIS A 309 -11.49 -25.04 12.78
CA HIS A 309 -11.05 -26.04 13.76
C HIS A 309 -12.11 -27.11 14.01
N ALA A 310 -13.35 -26.70 14.27
CA ALA A 310 -14.46 -27.64 14.50
C ALA A 310 -14.75 -28.54 13.30
N LYS A 311 -14.60 -28.02 12.07
CA LYS A 311 -14.75 -28.81 10.84
C LYS A 311 -13.59 -29.78 10.65
N LEU A 312 -12.35 -29.31 10.87
CA LEU A 312 -11.14 -30.14 10.74
C LEU A 312 -11.20 -31.33 11.71
N ALA A 313 -11.60 -31.10 12.96
CA ALA A 313 -11.78 -32.14 13.97
C ALA A 313 -12.82 -33.22 13.58
N LYS A 314 -13.76 -32.88 12.70
CA LYS A 314 -14.78 -33.79 12.15
C LYS A 314 -14.38 -34.39 10.77
N GLY A 315 -13.14 -34.21 10.34
CA GLY A 315 -12.66 -34.65 9.01
C GLY A 315 -13.27 -33.88 7.83
N GLY A 316 -13.87 -32.71 8.06
CA GLY A 316 -14.49 -31.88 7.03
C GLY A 316 -13.53 -30.86 6.41
N SER A 317 -13.88 -30.33 5.22
CA SER A 317 -13.06 -29.33 4.53
C SER A 317 -13.21 -27.93 5.11
N THR A 318 -12.08 -27.23 5.23
CA THR A 318 -11.98 -25.83 5.68
C THR A 318 -12.12 -24.81 4.55
N ALA A 319 -12.23 -25.27 3.30
CA ALA A 319 -12.14 -24.42 2.10
C ALA A 319 -13.28 -23.42 1.95
N ALA A 320 -14.53 -23.87 2.15
CA ALA A 320 -15.71 -23.06 1.86
C ALA A 320 -15.90 -21.87 2.82
N PRO A 321 -15.76 -22.03 4.16
CA PRO A 321 -15.88 -20.88 5.06
C PRO A 321 -14.80 -19.82 4.82
N ALA A 322 -13.58 -20.24 4.45
CA ALA A 322 -12.48 -19.29 4.16
C ALA A 322 -12.75 -18.50 2.86
N ALA A 323 -13.27 -19.16 1.83
CA ALA A 323 -13.39 -18.59 0.50
C ALA A 323 -14.25 -17.33 0.44
N TRP A 324 -15.41 -17.33 1.11
CA TRP A 324 -16.34 -16.21 1.05
C TRP A 324 -15.81 -14.96 1.75
N LEU A 325 -15.24 -15.13 2.96
CA LEU A 325 -14.75 -14.01 3.74
C LEU A 325 -13.52 -13.37 3.08
N LEU A 326 -12.53 -14.19 2.69
CA LEU A 326 -11.32 -13.72 1.99
C LEU A 326 -11.67 -13.01 0.68
N GLY A 327 -12.68 -13.49 -0.05
CA GLY A 327 -13.12 -12.87 -1.30
C GLY A 327 -13.68 -11.46 -1.10
N ILE A 328 -14.58 -11.26 -0.12
CA ILE A 328 -15.14 -9.94 0.18
C ILE A 328 -14.06 -9.02 0.73
N GLU A 329 -13.21 -9.49 1.63
CA GLU A 329 -12.12 -8.73 2.21
C GLU A 329 -11.18 -8.18 1.11
N LEU A 330 -10.87 -9.00 0.08
CA LEU A 330 -10.09 -8.57 -1.08
C LEU A 330 -10.78 -7.45 -1.88
N LEU A 331 -12.10 -7.52 -2.08
CA LEU A 331 -12.83 -6.47 -2.79
C LEU A 331 -12.80 -5.15 -2.01
N VAL A 332 -12.98 -5.20 -0.69
CA VAL A 332 -12.89 -4.01 0.17
C VAL A 332 -11.46 -3.45 0.17
N MET A 333 -10.43 -4.30 0.21
CA MET A 333 -9.03 -3.89 0.07
C MET A 333 -8.77 -3.20 -1.28
N GLY A 334 -9.38 -3.71 -2.36
CA GLY A 334 -9.34 -3.04 -3.67
C GLY A 334 -9.92 -1.64 -3.61
N ALA A 335 -11.08 -1.46 -2.96
CA ALA A 335 -11.69 -0.15 -2.82
C ALA A 335 -10.83 0.83 -2.00
N VAL A 336 -10.23 0.38 -0.90
CA VAL A 336 -9.30 1.20 -0.10
C VAL A 336 -8.07 1.61 -0.90
N SER A 337 -7.47 0.66 -1.66
CA SER A 337 -6.29 0.90 -2.48
C SER A 337 -6.59 1.90 -3.60
N GLY A 338 -7.75 1.77 -4.25
CA GLY A 338 -8.18 2.72 -5.27
C GLY A 338 -8.44 4.13 -4.74
N ALA A 339 -9.09 4.25 -3.59
CA ALA A 339 -9.29 5.54 -2.93
C ALA A 339 -7.95 6.17 -2.49
N ALA A 340 -6.98 5.35 -2.05
CA ALA A 340 -5.65 5.83 -1.69
C ALA A 340 -4.89 6.40 -2.90
N ALA A 341 -4.94 5.73 -4.05
CA ALA A 341 -4.31 6.21 -5.28
C ALA A 341 -4.91 7.54 -5.76
N ALA A 342 -6.24 7.69 -5.69
CA ALA A 342 -6.92 8.94 -6.04
C ALA A 342 -6.58 10.07 -5.06
N LEU A 343 -6.51 9.78 -3.75
CA LEU A 343 -6.21 10.77 -2.72
C LEU A 343 -4.83 11.40 -2.91
N GLY A 344 -3.85 10.62 -3.41
CA GLY A 344 -2.51 11.15 -3.74
C GLY A 344 -2.49 12.20 -4.85
N ARG A 345 -3.60 12.39 -5.58
CA ARG A 345 -3.76 13.39 -6.64
C ARG A 345 -4.79 14.46 -6.30
N THR A 346 -5.57 14.25 -5.25
CA THR A 346 -6.56 15.21 -4.77
C THR A 346 -5.87 16.26 -3.90
N PRO A 347 -6.04 17.58 -4.14
CA PRO A 347 -5.40 18.61 -3.34
C PRO A 347 -5.72 18.49 -1.85
N SER A 348 -4.69 18.50 -1.01
CA SER A 348 -4.83 18.48 0.45
C SER A 348 -5.26 19.85 0.96
N PRO A 349 -6.23 19.94 1.89
CA PRO A 349 -6.66 21.21 2.46
C PRO A 349 -5.61 21.92 3.32
N SER A 350 -4.58 21.19 3.81
CA SER A 350 -3.49 21.77 4.60
C SER A 350 -2.41 22.44 3.77
N GLN A 351 -2.46 22.32 2.43
CA GLN A 351 -1.49 23.05 1.60
C GLN A 351 -1.81 24.55 1.68
N PRO A 352 -0.90 25.39 2.22
CA PRO A 352 -1.08 26.82 2.13
C PRO A 352 -1.16 27.20 0.65
N VAL A 353 -2.15 28.02 0.31
CA VAL A 353 -2.16 28.69 -0.97
C VAL A 353 -0.88 29.54 -1.00
N VAL A 354 0.10 29.14 -1.81
CA VAL A 354 1.45 29.73 -1.91
C VAL A 354 1.39 31.26 -2.16
N ALA A 355 0.22 31.81 -2.50
CA ALA A 355 0.01 33.23 -2.78
C ALA A 355 0.02 34.14 -1.54
N GLU A 356 -0.30 33.64 -0.33
CA GLU A 356 -0.47 34.52 0.83
C GLU A 356 0.86 34.80 1.57
N ASN A 357 1.79 33.86 1.53
CA ASN A 357 3.09 34.00 2.24
C ASN A 357 4.20 34.70 1.44
N LEU A 358 4.02 34.89 0.12
CA LEU A 358 4.98 35.62 -0.71
C LEU A 358 4.85 37.16 -0.61
N ALA A 359 3.78 37.67 0.01
CA ALA A 359 3.52 39.09 0.03
C ALA A 359 4.47 39.89 0.98
N ASN A 360 4.98 39.27 2.08
CA ASN A 360 5.94 39.88 2.99
C ASN A 360 6.80 38.82 3.72
N PRO A 361 7.80 38.24 3.08
CA PRO A 361 8.69 37.30 3.75
C PRO A 361 9.51 38.01 4.82
N SER A 362 9.66 37.38 5.99
CA SER A 362 10.56 37.91 7.03
C SER A 362 12.04 37.93 6.54
N PRO A 363 12.88 38.81 7.06
CA PRO A 363 14.31 38.83 6.68
C PRO A 363 14.97 37.45 6.87
N ALA A 364 14.57 36.68 7.85
CA ALA A 364 15.10 35.35 8.11
C ALA A 364 14.60 34.32 7.10
N GLN A 365 13.37 34.40 6.62
CA GLN A 365 12.86 33.57 5.51
C GLN A 365 13.58 33.90 4.19
N LEU A 366 13.91 35.17 3.96
CA LEU A 366 14.72 35.60 2.79
C LEU A 366 16.13 35.03 2.81
N LEU A 367 16.73 34.88 4.01
CA LEU A 367 18.08 34.37 4.18
C LEU A 367 18.20 32.84 4.22
N SER A 368 17.22 32.17 4.82
CA SER A 368 17.18 30.70 4.94
C SER A 368 16.52 30.01 3.76
N GLY A 369 15.67 30.70 3.01
CA GLY A 369 14.81 30.11 1.99
C GLY A 369 13.66 29.23 2.56
N GLU A 370 13.54 29.16 3.89
CA GLU A 370 12.57 28.35 4.60
C GLU A 370 11.80 29.17 5.64
N GLU A 371 10.60 28.74 5.99
CA GLU A 371 9.84 29.33 7.09
C GLU A 371 10.55 29.03 8.42
N LEU A 372 10.66 30.06 9.27
CA LEU A 372 11.20 29.87 10.62
C LEU A 372 10.29 28.91 11.40
N PRO A 373 10.87 27.94 12.12
CA PRO A 373 10.07 27.11 13.00
C PRO A 373 9.31 28.00 14.01
N PRO A 374 8.03 27.69 14.29
CA PRO A 374 7.26 28.44 15.28
C PRO A 374 7.95 28.38 16.65
N PRO A 375 7.73 29.37 17.54
CA PRO A 375 8.37 29.37 18.86
C PRO A 375 8.11 28.06 19.61
N PHE A 376 9.10 27.63 20.41
CA PHE A 376 9.02 26.39 21.17
C PHE A 376 7.80 26.40 22.11
N ASP A 377 6.94 25.40 21.96
CA ASP A 377 5.84 25.09 22.86
C ASP A 377 5.92 23.61 23.28
N ALA A 378 5.52 23.29 24.52
CA ALA A 378 5.55 21.93 25.06
C ALA A 378 4.70 20.92 24.25
N SER A 379 3.68 21.40 23.52
CA SER A 379 2.90 20.58 22.59
C SER A 379 3.74 20.01 21.45
N ARG A 380 4.81 20.70 21.03
CA ARG A 380 5.72 20.29 19.96
C ARG A 380 6.53 19.05 20.33
N LEU A 381 6.75 18.76 21.61
CA LEU A 381 7.33 17.48 22.07
C LEU A 381 6.47 16.27 21.66
N PHE A 382 5.19 16.46 21.44
CA PHE A 382 4.26 15.40 21.02
C PHE A 382 3.94 15.45 19.50
N THR A 383 4.14 16.58 18.85
CA THR A 383 3.81 16.78 17.43
C THR A 383 5.02 16.75 16.49
N GLU A 384 6.21 17.04 17.02
CA GLU A 384 7.46 17.03 16.23
C GLU A 384 8.31 15.77 16.48
N TRP A 385 7.65 14.63 16.57
CA TRP A 385 8.32 13.34 16.62
C TRP A 385 8.91 13.02 15.25
N SER A 386 10.24 12.96 15.16
CA SER A 386 10.92 12.46 13.96
C SER A 386 10.84 10.93 13.94
N LEU A 387 9.98 10.37 13.12
CA LEU A 387 10.00 8.93 12.82
C LEU A 387 11.10 8.69 11.78
N ASN A 388 12.33 8.49 12.24
CA ASN A 388 13.42 8.11 11.34
C ASN A 388 13.06 6.85 10.56
N PRO A 389 13.10 6.87 9.20
CA PRO A 389 12.65 5.75 8.37
C PRO A 389 13.41 4.45 8.63
N ILE A 390 14.68 4.51 9.01
CA ILE A 390 15.49 3.33 9.37
C ILE A 390 14.95 2.70 10.65
N TRP A 391 14.78 3.49 11.70
CA TRP A 391 14.23 2.99 12.98
C TRP A 391 12.79 2.53 12.85
N THR A 392 11.99 3.20 12.02
CA THR A 392 10.62 2.82 11.70
C THR A 392 10.58 1.46 11.00
N THR A 393 11.46 1.25 10.01
CA THR A 393 11.56 -0.05 9.30
C THR A 393 12.00 -1.16 10.25
N LEU A 394 12.99 -0.90 11.13
CA LEU A 394 13.44 -1.86 12.13
C LEU A 394 12.35 -2.19 13.15
N ALA A 395 11.56 -1.21 13.57
CA ALA A 395 10.44 -1.42 14.48
C ALA A 395 9.37 -2.32 13.84
N VAL A 396 9.01 -2.06 12.58
CA VAL A 396 8.05 -2.92 11.84
C VAL A 396 8.58 -4.34 11.70
N LEU A 397 9.87 -4.51 11.37
CA LEU A 397 10.50 -5.83 11.30
C LEU A 397 10.51 -6.54 12.67
N GLY A 398 10.66 -5.82 13.77
CA GLY A 398 10.63 -6.39 15.10
C GLY A 398 9.22 -6.75 15.61
N LEU A 399 8.17 -6.17 15.02
CA LEU A 399 6.77 -6.49 15.32
C LEU A 399 6.23 -7.69 14.52
N VAL A 400 6.85 -8.03 13.41
CA VAL A 400 6.50 -9.13 12.50
C VAL A 400 7.36 -10.35 12.79
#